data_9660fb71456efdc96971005cbb3aa79f
#
_entry.id   9660fb71456efdc96971005cbb3aa79f
#
_cell.length_a   1.000
_cell.length_b   1.000
_cell.length_c   1.000
_cell.angle_alpha   90.00
_cell.angle_beta   90.00
_cell.angle_gamma   90.00
#
_symmetry.space_group_name_H-M   'P 1'
#
loop_
_entity.id
_entity.type
_entity.pdbx_description
1 polymer ?
#
loop_
_entity_poly.entity_id
_entity_poly.type
_entity_poly.pdbx_seq_one_letter_code
_entity_poly.pdbx_strand_id
1 'polypeptide(L)'
;MKKIFVFDFDGTLTHADTLLAFIRFACGPVRMCMGFALYAPLLVLMKLKLYPNYKAKQKVFAHFFRGMTLARFDALCTAFAQHSEHLLRPAARSFINTVRPEAYAMAIVSASIDNWVRPFAELYLQSSNPQDNSQNKSQSNSQNHKPSLPIIVLGTKVEVDAAGCLTGRFATPNCYGPEKVRRIEAVWPHREQYDVSAFGDSRGDKEMLAYADQAYFKPFRF
;
A
#
# COMPACT_ATOMS: atom_id res chain seq x y z
N MET A 1 21.44 -3.48 16.68
CA MET A 1 20.12 -4.00 16.28
C MET A 1 19.93 -3.76 14.78
N LYS A 2 19.16 -4.61 14.09
CA LYS A 2 18.88 -4.47 12.66
C LYS A 2 17.78 -3.42 12.49
N LYS A 3 18.02 -2.35 11.73
CA LYS A 3 17.03 -1.28 11.51
C LYS A 3 15.96 -1.70 10.51
N ILE A 4 14.69 -1.65 10.91
CA ILE A 4 13.52 -1.92 10.06
C ILE A 4 12.69 -0.65 9.97
N PHE A 5 12.31 -0.27 8.74
CA PHE A 5 11.41 0.85 8.48
C PHE A 5 10.07 0.33 7.94
N VAL A 6 8.98 0.66 8.62
CA VAL A 6 7.62 0.24 8.23
C VAL A 6 6.75 1.46 7.99
N PHE A 7 6.11 1.51 6.82
CA PHE A 7 5.34 2.66 6.36
C PHE A 7 3.88 2.26 6.12
N ASP A 8 2.94 3.03 6.60
CA ASP A 8 1.61 3.02 6.03
C ASP A 8 1.62 3.65 4.63
N PHE A 9 0.59 3.38 3.82
CA PHE A 9 0.53 3.83 2.43
C PHE A 9 -0.38 5.04 2.25
N ASP A 10 -1.70 4.86 2.48
CA ASP A 10 -2.71 5.88 2.24
C ASP A 10 -2.64 7.01 3.28
N GLY A 11 -2.41 8.25 2.82
CA GLY A 11 -2.25 9.40 3.72
C GLY A 11 -0.85 9.55 4.32
N THR A 12 -0.01 8.50 4.29
CA THR A 12 1.38 8.50 4.74
C THR A 12 2.34 8.64 3.56
N LEU A 13 2.54 7.60 2.75
CA LEU A 13 3.35 7.68 1.53
C LEU A 13 2.63 8.41 0.41
N THR A 14 1.30 8.32 0.35
CA THR A 14 0.45 9.07 -0.57
C THR A 14 -0.28 10.19 0.16
N HIS A 15 -0.76 11.18 -0.59
CA HIS A 15 -1.59 12.25 -0.03
C HIS A 15 -3.09 11.97 -0.13
N ALA A 16 -3.50 10.84 -0.75
CA ALA A 16 -4.89 10.48 -1.00
C ALA A 16 -5.19 9.03 -0.58
N ASP A 17 -6.47 8.72 -0.43
CA ASP A 17 -6.99 7.36 -0.32
C ASP A 17 -6.94 6.70 -1.71
N THR A 18 -6.06 5.70 -1.85
CA THR A 18 -5.81 5.06 -3.13
C THR A 18 -6.93 4.13 -3.58
N LEU A 19 -7.82 3.64 -2.68
CA LEU A 19 -9.01 2.91 -3.10
C LEU A 19 -9.95 3.79 -3.92
N LEU A 20 -10.19 5.03 -3.47
CA LEU A 20 -11.05 5.98 -4.17
C LEU A 20 -10.43 6.38 -5.51
N ALA A 21 -9.12 6.69 -5.51
CA ALA A 21 -8.38 7.03 -6.71
C ALA A 21 -8.38 5.88 -7.72
N PHE A 22 -8.17 4.64 -7.26
CA PHE A 22 -8.19 3.44 -8.10
C PHE A 22 -9.56 3.16 -8.72
N ILE A 23 -10.65 3.24 -7.94
CA ILE A 23 -12.01 3.08 -8.46
C ILE A 23 -12.30 4.14 -9.54
N ARG A 24 -11.92 5.40 -9.29
CA ARG A 24 -12.09 6.47 -10.27
C ARG A 24 -11.31 6.21 -11.56
N PHE A 25 -10.07 5.73 -11.44
CA PHE A 25 -9.23 5.37 -12.58
C PHE A 25 -9.80 4.20 -13.37
N ALA A 26 -10.16 3.10 -12.69
CA ALA A 26 -10.58 1.84 -13.31
C ALA A 26 -11.98 1.89 -13.90
N CYS A 27 -12.92 2.62 -13.28
CA CYS A 27 -14.35 2.61 -13.61
C CYS A 27 -14.86 3.95 -14.16
N GLY A 28 -14.07 5.01 -14.03
CA GLY A 28 -14.46 6.38 -14.37
C GLY A 28 -15.34 7.06 -13.31
N PRO A 29 -15.44 8.40 -13.36
CA PRO A 29 -16.09 9.18 -12.30
C PRO A 29 -17.59 8.90 -12.20
N VAL A 30 -18.28 8.70 -13.32
CA VAL A 30 -19.75 8.47 -13.33
C VAL A 30 -20.12 7.16 -12.63
N ARG A 31 -19.46 6.04 -13.00
CA ARG A 31 -19.71 4.74 -12.35
C ARG A 31 -19.30 4.77 -10.88
N MET A 32 -18.22 5.45 -10.55
CA MET A 32 -17.81 5.67 -9.17
C MET A 32 -18.91 6.38 -8.38
N CYS A 33 -19.42 7.52 -8.86
CA CYS A 33 -20.49 8.26 -8.19
C CYS A 33 -21.76 7.42 -8.01
N MET A 34 -22.18 6.69 -9.03
CA MET A 34 -23.35 5.79 -8.95
C MET A 34 -23.14 4.69 -7.90
N GLY A 35 -21.98 4.04 -7.90
CA GLY A 35 -21.66 3.02 -6.90
C GLY A 35 -21.65 3.57 -5.48
N PHE A 36 -21.02 4.73 -5.24
CA PHE A 36 -21.01 5.36 -3.92
C PHE A 36 -22.41 5.84 -3.49
N ALA A 37 -23.24 6.33 -4.40
CA ALA A 37 -24.63 6.68 -4.09
C ALA A 37 -25.43 5.45 -3.64
N LEU A 38 -25.27 4.31 -4.33
CA LEU A 38 -25.89 3.04 -3.94
C LEU A 38 -25.47 2.57 -2.53
N TYR A 39 -24.22 2.75 -2.18
CA TYR A 39 -23.68 2.35 -0.88
C TYR A 39 -23.69 3.47 0.18
N ALA A 40 -24.23 4.65 -0.14
CA ALA A 40 -24.25 5.79 0.78
C ALA A 40 -24.85 5.46 2.17
N PRO A 41 -25.99 4.76 2.28
CA PRO A 41 -26.54 4.38 3.61
C PRO A 41 -25.56 3.52 4.40
N LEU A 42 -24.89 2.56 3.75
CA LEU A 42 -23.91 1.70 4.39
C LEU A 42 -22.68 2.48 4.85
N LEU A 43 -22.21 3.43 4.05
CA LEU A 43 -21.06 4.27 4.37
C LEU A 43 -21.38 5.22 5.53
N VAL A 44 -22.62 5.72 5.62
CA VAL A 44 -23.08 6.50 6.78
C VAL A 44 -23.07 5.64 8.05
N LEU A 45 -23.61 4.43 8.01
CA LEU A 45 -23.58 3.50 9.15
C LEU A 45 -22.13 3.17 9.57
N MET A 46 -21.24 2.98 8.61
CA MET A 46 -19.81 2.79 8.87
C MET A 46 -19.19 4.02 9.57
N LYS A 47 -19.50 5.23 9.10
CA LYS A 47 -19.01 6.48 9.70
C LYS A 47 -19.52 6.69 11.13
N LEU A 48 -20.75 6.27 11.38
CA LEU A 48 -21.38 6.25 12.72
C LEU A 48 -20.87 5.08 13.61
N LYS A 49 -19.93 4.26 13.12
CA LYS A 49 -19.38 3.06 13.79
C LYS A 49 -20.41 1.95 14.06
N LEU A 50 -21.58 2.00 13.42
CA LEU A 50 -22.62 0.99 13.48
C LEU A 50 -22.39 -0.16 12.50
N TYR A 51 -21.45 0.00 11.57
CA TYR A 51 -21.05 -1.03 10.61
C TYR A 51 -19.53 -1.13 10.49
N PRO A 52 -18.95 -2.34 10.47
CA PRO A 52 -17.49 -2.52 10.40
C PRO A 52 -16.89 -1.97 9.10
N ASN A 53 -15.85 -1.15 9.22
CA ASN A 53 -15.18 -0.49 8.08
C ASN A 53 -14.73 -1.50 7.01
N TYR A 54 -14.09 -2.62 7.43
CA TYR A 54 -13.59 -3.63 6.49
C TYR A 54 -14.73 -4.27 5.67
N LYS A 55 -15.92 -4.49 6.27
CA LYS A 55 -17.10 -5.03 5.57
C LYS A 55 -17.66 -4.03 4.55
N ALA A 56 -17.69 -2.76 4.90
CA ALA A 56 -18.10 -1.70 3.98
C ALA A 56 -17.13 -1.61 2.78
N LYS A 57 -15.83 -1.58 3.06
CA LYS A 57 -14.76 -1.59 2.06
C LYS A 57 -14.88 -2.80 1.12
N GLN A 58 -15.10 -4.00 1.67
CA GLN A 58 -15.25 -5.22 0.89
C GLN A 58 -16.50 -5.18 -0.01
N LYS A 59 -17.65 -4.66 0.49
CA LYS A 59 -18.86 -4.52 -0.34
C LYS A 59 -18.67 -3.53 -1.48
N VAL A 60 -18.03 -2.38 -1.22
CA VAL A 60 -17.70 -1.41 -2.26
C VAL A 60 -16.73 -2.03 -3.28
N PHE A 61 -15.69 -2.71 -2.83
CA PHE A 61 -14.75 -3.42 -3.70
C PHE A 61 -15.46 -4.47 -4.57
N ALA A 62 -16.33 -5.29 -3.98
CA ALA A 62 -17.09 -6.31 -4.69
C ALA A 62 -18.00 -5.72 -5.76
N HIS A 63 -18.62 -4.57 -5.50
CA HIS A 63 -19.49 -3.89 -6.49
C HIS A 63 -18.74 -3.55 -7.78
N PHE A 64 -17.49 -3.10 -7.67
CA PHE A 64 -16.73 -2.65 -8.86
C PHE A 64 -15.93 -3.77 -9.53
N PHE A 65 -15.47 -4.77 -8.78
CA PHE A 65 -14.43 -5.69 -9.26
C PHE A 65 -14.79 -7.18 -9.20
N ARG A 66 -15.90 -7.57 -8.56
CA ARG A 66 -16.33 -8.97 -8.54
C ARG A 66 -16.55 -9.51 -9.97
N GLY A 67 -16.03 -10.72 -10.22
CA GLY A 67 -16.10 -11.38 -11.52
C GLY A 67 -15.05 -10.93 -12.53
N MET A 68 -14.21 -9.94 -12.19
CA MET A 68 -13.05 -9.59 -13.01
C MET A 68 -11.96 -10.64 -12.85
N THR A 69 -11.30 -11.05 -13.93
CA THR A 69 -10.14 -11.94 -13.84
C THR A 69 -8.98 -11.26 -13.12
N LEU A 70 -8.21 -12.04 -12.35
CA LEU A 70 -7.05 -11.51 -11.62
C LEU A 70 -6.05 -10.83 -12.56
N ALA A 71 -5.78 -11.43 -13.71
CA ALA A 71 -4.86 -10.85 -14.70
C ALA A 71 -5.29 -9.46 -15.19
N ARG A 72 -6.60 -9.27 -15.45
CA ARG A 72 -7.13 -7.94 -15.81
C ARG A 72 -7.04 -6.95 -14.66
N PHE A 73 -7.30 -7.41 -13.45
CA PHE A 73 -7.20 -6.57 -12.25
C PHE A 73 -5.76 -6.12 -12.02
N ASP A 74 -4.78 -7.03 -12.13
CA ASP A 74 -3.36 -6.72 -11.97
C ASP A 74 -2.87 -5.75 -13.06
N ALA A 75 -3.32 -5.92 -14.30
CA ALA A 75 -3.01 -4.98 -15.38
C ALA A 75 -3.55 -3.58 -15.09
N LEU A 76 -4.78 -3.47 -14.54
CA LEU A 76 -5.33 -2.18 -14.10
C LEU A 76 -4.54 -1.57 -12.93
N CYS A 77 -4.11 -2.39 -11.98
CA CYS A 77 -3.29 -1.94 -10.84
C CYS A 77 -1.95 -1.38 -11.31
N THR A 78 -1.29 -2.05 -12.26
CA THR A 78 -0.03 -1.58 -12.86
C THR A 78 -0.23 -0.28 -13.62
N ALA A 79 -1.26 -0.20 -14.48
CA ALA A 79 -1.60 1.01 -15.21
C ALA A 79 -1.94 2.17 -14.27
N PHE A 80 -2.67 1.91 -13.18
CA PHE A 80 -2.97 2.90 -12.15
C PHE A 80 -1.70 3.46 -11.51
N ALA A 81 -0.76 2.61 -11.11
CA ALA A 81 0.50 3.06 -10.54
C ALA A 81 1.26 3.95 -11.53
N GLN A 82 1.36 3.56 -12.81
CA GLN A 82 2.04 4.33 -13.86
C GLN A 82 1.45 5.73 -14.07
N HIS A 83 0.13 5.89 -13.93
CA HIS A 83 -0.56 7.17 -14.13
C HIS A 83 -0.72 8.00 -12.85
N SER A 84 -0.33 7.47 -11.70
CA SER A 84 -0.65 8.05 -10.40
C SER A 84 0.58 8.37 -9.54
N GLU A 85 1.75 8.57 -10.15
CA GLU A 85 2.97 9.00 -9.43
C GLU A 85 2.72 10.25 -8.58
N HIS A 86 1.89 11.16 -9.10
CA HIS A 86 1.51 12.40 -8.42
C HIS A 86 0.84 12.18 -7.05
N LEU A 87 0.31 10.98 -6.78
CA LEU A 87 -0.26 10.66 -5.45
C LEU A 87 0.82 10.46 -4.39
N LEU A 88 2.04 10.09 -4.77
CA LEU A 88 3.14 9.92 -3.83
C LEU A 88 3.63 11.26 -3.30
N ARG A 89 3.92 11.30 -2.00
CA ARG A 89 4.54 12.46 -1.37
C ARG A 89 6.03 12.51 -1.72
N PRO A 90 6.52 13.60 -2.35
CA PRO A 90 7.95 13.73 -2.66
C PRO A 90 8.84 13.59 -1.43
N ALA A 91 8.42 14.15 -0.29
CA ALA A 91 9.15 14.04 0.98
C ALA A 91 9.29 12.59 1.47
N ALA A 92 8.25 11.76 1.29
CA ALA A 92 8.30 10.35 1.64
C ALA A 92 9.32 9.57 0.77
N ARG A 93 9.29 9.81 -0.55
CA ARG A 93 10.25 9.21 -1.49
C ARG A 93 11.69 9.61 -1.16
N SER A 94 11.92 10.90 -0.92
CA SER A 94 13.24 11.42 -0.53
C SER A 94 13.73 10.76 0.77
N PHE A 95 12.88 10.69 1.79
CA PHE A 95 13.21 10.06 3.06
C PHE A 95 13.57 8.57 2.91
N ILE A 96 12.76 7.81 2.15
CA ILE A 96 13.04 6.39 1.88
C ILE A 96 14.42 6.21 1.25
N ASN A 97 14.79 7.04 0.28
CA ASN A 97 16.09 6.98 -0.36
C ASN A 97 17.23 7.33 0.62
N THR A 98 17.02 8.27 1.54
CA THR A 98 17.99 8.66 2.55
C THR A 98 18.26 7.54 3.56
N VAL A 99 17.23 6.84 4.04
CA VAL A 99 17.38 5.81 5.07
C VAL A 99 17.70 4.42 4.52
N ARG A 100 17.53 4.20 3.23
CA ARG A 100 17.77 2.91 2.58
C ARG A 100 19.18 2.31 2.82
N PRO A 101 20.29 3.07 2.76
CA PRO A 101 21.63 2.52 2.98
C PRO A 101 21.83 1.91 4.37
N GLU A 102 21.12 2.42 5.38
CA GLU A 102 21.22 1.93 6.77
C GLU A 102 20.15 0.90 7.14
N ALA A 103 19.15 0.71 6.27
CA ALA A 103 18.06 -0.20 6.51
C ALA A 103 18.51 -1.66 6.36
N TYR A 104 18.13 -2.50 7.32
CA TYR A 104 18.15 -3.95 7.19
C TYR A 104 16.95 -4.43 6.35
N ALA A 105 15.79 -3.85 6.58
CA ALA A 105 14.57 -4.14 5.83
C ALA A 105 13.62 -2.94 5.80
N MET A 106 12.76 -2.91 4.77
CA MET A 106 11.73 -1.90 4.61
C MET A 106 10.42 -2.54 4.19
N ALA A 107 9.29 -2.11 4.75
CA ALA A 107 7.98 -2.58 4.33
C ALA A 107 6.93 -1.47 4.24
N ILE A 108 6.00 -1.64 3.31
CA ILE A 108 4.73 -0.93 3.29
C ILE A 108 3.68 -1.84 3.94
N VAL A 109 3.06 -1.37 5.02
CA VAL A 109 2.09 -2.12 5.82
C VAL A 109 0.76 -1.39 5.74
N SER A 110 -0.13 -1.81 4.83
CA SER A 110 -1.31 -1.03 4.47
C SER A 110 -2.61 -1.82 4.48
N ALA A 111 -3.67 -1.14 4.89
CA ALA A 111 -5.04 -1.63 4.71
C ALA A 111 -5.46 -1.66 3.24
N SER A 112 -4.71 -1.04 2.33
CA SER A 112 -4.95 -1.09 0.89
C SER A 112 -4.62 -2.47 0.32
N ILE A 113 -5.19 -2.75 -0.85
CA ILE A 113 -4.98 -4.02 -1.54
C ILE A 113 -3.58 -4.04 -2.14
N ASP A 114 -2.83 -5.11 -1.87
CA ASP A 114 -1.42 -5.21 -2.25
C ASP A 114 -1.20 -5.19 -3.77
N ASN A 115 -2.19 -5.62 -4.57
CA ASN A 115 -2.11 -5.62 -6.03
C ASN A 115 -1.84 -4.23 -6.63
N TRP A 116 -2.38 -3.14 -6.06
CA TRP A 116 -2.03 -1.79 -6.55
C TRP A 116 -0.92 -1.12 -5.73
N VAL A 117 -0.69 -1.50 -4.47
CA VAL A 117 0.41 -0.95 -3.68
C VAL A 117 1.77 -1.43 -4.20
N ARG A 118 1.85 -2.71 -4.60
CA ARG A 118 3.08 -3.32 -5.10
C ARG A 118 3.65 -2.61 -6.33
N PRO A 119 2.88 -2.33 -7.41
CA PRO A 119 3.41 -1.58 -8.55
C PRO A 119 3.94 -0.18 -8.19
N PHE A 120 3.32 0.53 -7.23
CA PHE A 120 3.86 1.79 -6.73
C PHE A 120 5.23 1.61 -6.06
N ALA A 121 5.37 0.59 -5.22
CA ALA A 121 6.64 0.29 -4.58
C ALA A 121 7.72 -0.05 -5.61
N GLU A 122 7.39 -0.86 -6.60
CA GLU A 122 8.31 -1.28 -7.66
C GLU A 122 8.75 -0.13 -8.56
N LEU A 123 7.81 0.72 -8.98
CA LEU A 123 8.10 1.81 -9.91
C LEU A 123 8.83 2.99 -9.27
N TYR A 124 8.48 3.33 -8.02
CA TYR A 124 8.86 4.63 -7.48
C TYR A 124 9.70 4.58 -6.21
N LEU A 125 9.67 3.46 -5.51
CA LEU A 125 10.29 3.35 -4.19
C LEU A 125 11.42 2.33 -4.13
N GLN A 126 11.62 1.49 -5.15
CA GLN A 126 12.71 0.49 -5.16
C GLN A 126 13.98 0.99 -5.85
N SER A 127 13.89 1.93 -6.79
CA SER A 127 15.05 2.48 -7.48
C SER A 127 15.74 3.56 -6.68
N SER A 128 17.05 3.45 -6.52
CA SER A 128 17.88 4.48 -5.90
C SER A 128 18.15 5.68 -6.82
N ASN A 129 17.75 5.62 -8.11
CA ASN A 129 18.05 6.65 -9.10
C ASN A 129 16.79 7.10 -9.86
N PRO A 130 16.39 8.38 -9.80
CA PRO A 130 15.26 8.92 -10.56
C PRO A 130 15.50 8.92 -12.09
N GLN A 131 16.72 8.67 -12.54
CA GLN A 131 17.12 8.77 -13.96
C GLN A 131 17.13 7.45 -14.72
N ASP A 132 16.97 6.28 -14.06
CA ASP A 132 17.02 4.98 -14.74
C ASP A 132 15.72 4.60 -15.50
N ASN A 133 14.67 5.43 -15.46
CA ASN A 133 13.45 5.23 -16.25
C ASN A 133 13.47 5.83 -17.66
N SER A 134 14.60 6.44 -18.09
CA SER A 134 14.76 6.90 -19.46
C SER A 134 15.45 5.80 -20.29
N GLN A 135 14.72 5.30 -21.27
CA GLN A 135 15.17 4.36 -22.29
C GLN A 135 16.58 4.72 -22.80
N ASN A 136 17.62 4.07 -22.30
CA ASN A 136 18.88 3.90 -23.00
C ASN A 136 19.62 2.67 -22.45
N LYS A 137 19.35 1.52 -23.08
CA LYS A 137 20.24 0.36 -23.05
C LYS A 137 21.44 0.72 -23.92
N SER A 138 22.47 1.31 -23.34
CA SER A 138 23.79 1.38 -23.97
C SER A 138 24.83 1.23 -22.88
N GLN A 139 25.48 0.09 -22.92
CA GLN A 139 26.74 -0.32 -22.31
C GLN A 139 27.44 0.74 -21.44
N SER A 140 27.41 0.57 -20.12
CA SER A 140 28.43 1.12 -19.24
C SER A 140 28.83 0.11 -18.17
N ASN A 141 30.13 -0.08 -18.06
CA ASN A 141 30.90 -1.00 -17.25
C ASN A 141 30.37 -1.29 -15.84
N SER A 142 30.36 -2.57 -15.54
CA SER A 142 30.29 -3.18 -14.23
C SER A 142 31.24 -2.54 -13.23
N GLN A 143 30.73 -1.83 -12.23
CA GLN A 143 31.42 -1.70 -10.92
C GLN A 143 30.39 -1.43 -9.82
N ASN A 144 30.18 -2.41 -8.90
CA ASN A 144 29.60 -2.31 -7.57
C ASN A 144 28.18 -1.67 -7.43
N HIS A 145 27.18 -2.14 -8.18
CA HIS A 145 25.80 -1.92 -7.77
C HIS A 145 25.43 -2.93 -6.67
N LYS A 146 25.51 -2.48 -5.41
CA LYS A 146 24.83 -3.19 -4.31
C LYS A 146 23.36 -3.28 -4.69
N PRO A 147 22.74 -4.49 -4.74
CA PRO A 147 21.33 -4.62 -5.11
C PRO A 147 20.49 -3.73 -4.20
N SER A 148 19.62 -2.93 -4.79
CA SER A 148 18.71 -2.05 -4.04
C SER A 148 17.87 -2.91 -3.09
N LEU A 149 17.83 -2.54 -1.81
CA LEU A 149 17.04 -3.24 -0.80
C LEU A 149 15.56 -3.19 -1.20
N PRO A 150 14.90 -4.34 -1.45
CA PRO A 150 13.51 -4.37 -1.86
C PRO A 150 12.58 -3.91 -0.72
N ILE A 151 11.50 -3.21 -1.08
CA ILE A 151 10.44 -2.86 -0.14
C ILE A 151 9.38 -3.96 -0.19
N ILE A 152 9.13 -4.59 0.95
CA ILE A 152 8.12 -5.64 1.10
C ILE A 152 6.74 -4.97 1.20
N VAL A 153 5.73 -5.50 0.50
CA VAL A 153 4.35 -5.02 0.61
C VAL A 153 3.52 -6.00 1.42
N LEU A 154 3.01 -5.54 2.56
CA LEU A 154 2.14 -6.25 3.48
C LEU A 154 0.74 -5.62 3.43
N GLY A 155 0.05 -5.83 2.30
CA GLY A 155 -1.29 -5.29 2.03
C GLY A 155 -2.42 -6.28 2.30
N THR A 156 -3.67 -5.85 2.13
CA THR A 156 -4.83 -6.74 2.14
C THR A 156 -4.87 -7.52 0.83
N LYS A 157 -5.06 -8.84 0.88
CA LYS A 157 -5.11 -9.70 -0.31
C LYS A 157 -6.55 -9.95 -0.75
N VAL A 158 -6.77 -9.94 -2.07
CA VAL A 158 -8.06 -10.29 -2.67
C VAL A 158 -8.23 -11.80 -2.79
N GLU A 159 -9.48 -12.27 -2.69
CA GLU A 159 -9.82 -13.67 -2.89
C GLU A 159 -10.17 -13.90 -4.37
N VAL A 160 -9.65 -15.01 -4.90
CA VAL A 160 -9.84 -15.45 -6.29
C VAL A 160 -10.49 -16.83 -6.27
N ASP A 161 -11.47 -17.06 -7.14
CA ASP A 161 -12.13 -18.35 -7.30
C ASP A 161 -11.34 -19.32 -8.21
N ALA A 162 -11.84 -20.54 -8.36
CA ALA A 162 -11.22 -21.56 -9.18
C ALA A 162 -11.12 -21.19 -10.69
N ALA A 163 -11.94 -20.24 -11.15
CA ALA A 163 -11.89 -19.72 -12.51
C ALA A 163 -10.88 -18.56 -12.69
N GLY A 164 -10.15 -18.20 -11.64
CA GLY A 164 -9.22 -17.09 -11.66
C GLY A 164 -9.88 -15.71 -11.59
N CYS A 165 -11.14 -15.64 -11.14
CA CYS A 165 -11.90 -14.40 -11.03
C CYS A 165 -12.01 -13.92 -9.58
N LEU A 166 -12.00 -12.60 -9.38
CA LEU A 166 -12.19 -11.98 -8.08
C LEU A 166 -13.58 -12.30 -7.52
N THR A 167 -13.65 -12.86 -6.31
CA THR A 167 -14.94 -13.13 -5.62
C THR A 167 -15.56 -11.86 -5.06
N GLY A 168 -14.80 -10.78 -4.96
CA GLY A 168 -15.18 -9.56 -4.26
C GLY A 168 -14.92 -9.61 -2.74
N ARG A 169 -14.39 -10.75 -2.22
CA ARG A 169 -13.97 -10.89 -0.83
C ARG A 169 -12.46 -10.70 -0.68
N PHE A 170 -12.04 -10.54 0.55
CA PHE A 170 -10.61 -10.52 0.89
C PHE A 170 -10.17 -11.88 1.38
N ALA A 171 -9.05 -12.37 0.87
CA ALA A 171 -8.44 -13.63 1.25
C ALA A 171 -7.75 -13.55 2.63
N THR A 172 -7.42 -12.32 3.06
CA THR A 172 -6.79 -12.07 4.37
C THR A 172 -7.62 -11.07 5.17
N PRO A 173 -7.46 -11.04 6.51
CA PRO A 173 -7.97 -9.92 7.30
C PRO A 173 -7.49 -8.59 6.73
N ASN A 174 -8.32 -7.53 6.86
CA ASN A 174 -7.92 -6.19 6.47
C ASN A 174 -6.70 -5.75 7.29
N CYS A 175 -5.62 -5.35 6.63
CA CYS A 175 -4.35 -4.97 7.27
C CYS A 175 -4.47 -3.60 7.96
N TYR A 176 -5.22 -3.57 9.07
CA TYR A 176 -5.61 -2.40 9.85
C TYR A 176 -5.47 -2.68 11.35
N GLY A 177 -4.99 -1.72 12.10
CA GLY A 177 -4.87 -1.86 13.56
C GLY A 177 -3.91 -2.98 13.96
N PRO A 178 -4.33 -3.88 14.87
CA PRO A 178 -3.47 -4.99 15.35
C PRO A 178 -3.00 -5.93 14.23
N GLU A 179 -3.74 -6.02 13.12
CA GLU A 179 -3.33 -6.86 11.99
C GLU A 179 -2.05 -6.36 11.33
N LYS A 180 -1.76 -5.05 11.36
CA LYS A 180 -0.49 -4.51 10.89
C LYS A 180 0.70 -5.09 11.67
N VAL A 181 0.59 -5.12 12.99
CA VAL A 181 1.62 -5.68 13.88
C VAL A 181 1.81 -7.18 13.61
N ARG A 182 0.70 -7.95 13.55
CA ARG A 182 0.76 -9.39 13.26
C ARG A 182 1.51 -9.70 11.96
N ARG A 183 1.36 -8.88 10.93
CA ARG A 183 2.07 -9.08 9.65
C ARG A 183 3.53 -8.71 9.73
N ILE A 184 3.87 -7.68 10.51
CA ILE A 184 5.27 -7.33 10.78
C ILE A 184 5.96 -8.48 11.51
N GLU A 185 5.35 -9.00 12.57
CA GLU A 185 5.89 -10.12 13.35
C GLU A 185 5.99 -11.42 12.56
N ALA A 186 5.05 -11.67 11.63
CA ALA A 186 5.12 -12.85 10.76
C ALA A 186 6.31 -12.82 9.79
N VAL A 187 6.77 -11.64 9.40
CA VAL A 187 7.96 -11.47 8.53
C VAL A 187 9.25 -11.37 9.35
N TRP A 188 9.19 -10.68 10.48
CA TRP A 188 10.32 -10.46 11.37
C TRP A 188 9.98 -10.93 12.79
N PRO A 189 10.03 -12.25 13.03
CA PRO A 189 9.89 -12.79 14.37
C PRO A 189 11.10 -12.34 15.23
N HIS A 190 10.99 -12.45 16.55
CA HIS A 190 12.04 -12.03 17.48
C HIS A 190 12.27 -10.51 17.51
N ARG A 191 11.20 -9.80 17.92
CA ARG A 191 11.14 -8.33 18.01
C ARG A 191 12.39 -7.67 18.59
N GLU A 192 13.01 -8.33 19.57
CA GLU A 192 14.19 -7.86 20.30
C GLU A 192 15.46 -7.73 19.43
N GLN A 193 15.48 -8.32 18.24
CA GLN A 193 16.61 -8.21 17.31
C GLN A 193 16.59 -6.94 16.45
N TYR A 194 15.47 -6.23 16.46
CA TYR A 194 15.19 -5.14 15.51
C TYR A 194 14.98 -3.81 16.23
N ASP A 195 15.48 -2.74 15.59
CA ASP A 195 15.14 -1.35 15.86
C ASP A 195 14.11 -0.92 14.80
N VAL A 196 12.85 -0.78 15.21
CA VAL A 196 11.71 -0.56 14.30
C VAL A 196 11.31 0.90 14.31
N SER A 197 11.38 1.54 13.14
CA SER A 197 10.83 2.87 12.90
C SER A 197 9.52 2.74 12.12
N ALA A 198 8.41 3.26 12.64
CA ALA A 198 7.09 3.19 12.03
C ALA A 198 6.53 4.56 11.66
N PHE A 199 5.92 4.65 10.48
CA PHE A 199 5.37 5.85 9.88
C PHE A 199 3.90 5.64 9.53
N GLY A 200 3.02 6.47 10.09
CA GLY A 200 1.58 6.34 9.90
C GLY A 200 0.85 7.67 10.04
N ASP A 201 -0.42 7.74 9.66
CA ASP A 201 -1.18 8.99 9.67
C ASP A 201 -2.57 8.88 10.29
N SER A 202 -3.04 7.69 10.56
CA SER A 202 -4.42 7.40 10.88
C SER A 202 -4.58 6.58 12.17
N ARG A 203 -5.84 6.43 12.60
CA ARG A 203 -6.18 5.53 13.72
C ARG A 203 -5.81 4.06 13.42
N GLY A 204 -5.76 3.69 12.15
CA GLY A 204 -5.40 2.33 11.72
C GLY A 204 -3.94 1.97 11.95
N ASP A 205 -3.11 2.96 12.29
CA ASP A 205 -1.66 2.80 12.50
C ASP A 205 -1.28 2.80 13.98
N LYS A 206 -2.28 3.02 14.87
CA LYS A 206 -2.02 3.19 16.31
C LYS A 206 -1.19 2.06 16.89
N GLU A 207 -1.56 0.82 16.61
CA GLU A 207 -0.89 -0.36 17.14
C GLU A 207 0.49 -0.54 16.51
N MET A 208 0.65 -0.27 15.21
CA MET A 208 1.93 -0.30 14.52
C MET A 208 2.89 0.78 15.06
N LEU A 209 2.40 1.99 15.30
CA LEU A 209 3.17 3.07 15.89
C LEU A 209 3.56 2.76 17.35
N ALA A 210 2.66 2.15 18.13
CA ALA A 210 2.95 1.74 19.51
C ALA A 210 3.93 0.54 19.59
N TYR A 211 4.00 -0.29 18.54
CA TYR A 211 4.91 -1.42 18.44
C TYR A 211 6.36 -1.00 18.16
N ALA A 212 6.54 0.16 17.53
CA ALA A 212 7.84 0.66 17.08
C ALA A 212 8.67 1.26 18.21
N ASP A 213 10.00 1.24 18.07
CA ASP A 213 10.94 1.98 18.93
C ASP A 213 10.88 3.48 18.62
N GLN A 214 10.67 3.82 17.34
CA GLN A 214 10.52 5.19 16.87
C GLN A 214 9.23 5.31 16.05
N ALA A 215 8.30 6.17 16.49
CA ALA A 215 6.99 6.35 15.89
C ALA A 215 6.84 7.75 15.32
N TYR A 216 6.45 7.83 14.04
CA TYR A 216 6.27 9.09 13.33
C TYR A 216 4.84 9.21 12.83
N PHE A 217 4.07 10.12 13.45
CA PHE A 217 2.69 10.38 13.07
C PHE A 217 2.61 11.56 12.10
N LYS A 218 2.04 11.32 10.92
CA LYS A 218 1.89 12.30 9.83
C LYS A 218 3.21 12.94 9.35
N PRO A 219 4.28 12.15 9.12
CA PRO A 219 5.65 12.66 9.01
C PRO A 219 5.96 13.43 7.73
N PHE A 220 5.19 13.24 6.64
CA PHE A 220 5.53 13.77 5.30
C PHE A 220 4.55 14.84 4.80
N ARG A 221 3.98 15.63 5.70
CA ARG A 221 2.92 16.61 5.35
C ARG A 221 3.41 18.05 5.17
N PHE A 222 4.72 18.24 5.11
CA PHE A 222 5.35 19.56 4.93
C PHE A 222 5.92 19.71 3.55
#